data_d159dbc1f357be0612440231a3eb270e
#
_entry.id   d159dbc1f357be0612440231a3eb270e
#
_cell.length_a   1.000
_cell.length_b   1.000
_cell.length_c   1.000
_cell.angle_alpha   90.00
_cell.angle_beta   90.00
_cell.angle_gamma   90.00
#
_symmetry.space_group_name_H-M   'P 1'
#
loop_
_entity.id
_entity.type
_entity.pdbx_description
1 polymer ?
#
loop_
_entity_poly.entity_id
_entity_poly.type
_entity_poly.pdbx_seq_one_letter_code
_entity_poly.pdbx_strand_id
1 'polypeptide(L)'
;KEKEEVSAEPESTDGSSYITYNGKKYKYNSDLRTMLFMGVDKNEVVTVKENTGRSGQSDCLVLLVLDTDKKTTTLLEISRDSMADVKIYGIDGDYMATETAQIATQYAYGDGEKRSCQLTREAVSNLLYDIPIHDYLSLNMSGIVPIVDQIGGVTMTVPEDYTAIDPAFVQGSTIKIGR
;
A
#
# COMPACT_ATOMS: atom_id res chain seq x y z
N LYS A 1 16.59 16.99 16.64
CA LYS A 1 15.18 16.96 16.20
C LYS A 1 14.43 16.20 17.28
N GLU A 2 13.59 16.92 18.03
CA GLU A 2 12.71 16.33 19.05
C GLU A 2 11.77 15.35 18.35
N LYS A 3 11.68 14.13 18.90
CA LYS A 3 10.60 13.20 18.55
C LYS A 3 9.32 13.79 19.13
N GLU A 4 8.37 14.16 18.29
CA GLU A 4 7.02 14.47 18.74
C GLU A 4 6.44 13.21 19.40
N GLU A 5 6.15 13.29 20.70
CA GLU A 5 5.48 12.21 21.41
C GLU A 5 4.02 12.15 20.98
N VAL A 6 3.71 11.13 20.19
CA VAL A 6 2.31 10.73 19.98
C VAL A 6 1.99 9.71 21.06
N SER A 7 1.18 10.08 22.03
CA SER A 7 0.67 9.15 23.04
C SER A 7 -0.71 8.63 22.58
N ALA A 8 -0.81 7.32 22.36
CA ALA A 8 -2.11 6.64 22.34
C ALA A 8 -2.59 6.51 23.79
N GLU A 9 -3.66 7.20 24.16
CA GLU A 9 -4.33 6.97 25.45
C GLU A 9 -5.27 5.76 25.36
N PRO A 10 -5.43 5.00 26.46
CA PRO A 10 -6.30 3.83 26.49
C PRO A 10 -7.78 4.23 26.31
N GLU A 11 -8.52 3.24 25.81
CA GLU A 11 -9.93 3.26 25.42
C GLU A 11 -10.83 4.12 26.30
N SER A 12 -11.62 4.97 25.66
CA SER A 12 -12.75 5.63 26.31
C SER A 12 -13.83 4.59 26.65
N THR A 13 -14.61 4.85 27.67
CA THR A 13 -15.72 3.97 28.15
C THR A 13 -16.82 3.72 27.10
N ASP A 14 -16.77 4.38 25.95
CA ASP A 14 -17.69 4.22 24.82
C ASP A 14 -17.12 3.37 23.66
N GLY A 15 -15.93 2.78 23.84
CA GLY A 15 -15.27 1.95 22.81
C GLY A 15 -14.69 2.73 21.63
N SER A 16 -14.62 4.06 21.69
CA SER A 16 -14.02 4.88 20.63
C SER A 16 -12.53 5.11 20.93
N SER A 17 -11.66 4.81 19.95
CA SER A 17 -10.24 5.15 20.02
C SER A 17 -10.01 6.59 19.57
N TYR A 18 -9.21 7.32 20.34
CA TYR A 18 -8.75 8.66 20.02
C TYR A 18 -7.24 8.64 19.84
N ILE A 19 -6.77 9.42 18.90
CA ILE A 19 -5.35 9.77 18.80
C ILE A 19 -5.15 11.23 19.21
N THR A 20 -4.01 11.53 19.83
CA THR A 20 -3.61 12.91 20.13
C THR A 20 -2.47 13.31 19.21
N TYR A 21 -2.68 14.36 18.43
CA TYR A 21 -1.66 14.92 17.56
C TYR A 21 -1.58 16.44 17.73
N ASN A 22 -0.40 16.98 17.98
CA ASN A 22 -0.17 18.41 18.27
C ASN A 22 -1.14 18.96 19.33
N GLY A 23 -1.35 18.23 20.44
CA GLY A 23 -2.23 18.60 21.54
C GLY A 23 -3.73 18.60 21.23
N LYS A 24 -4.14 18.14 20.05
CA LYS A 24 -5.55 17.99 19.65
C LYS A 24 -5.95 16.53 19.62
N LYS A 25 -7.14 16.22 20.15
CA LYS A 25 -7.73 14.89 20.09
C LYS A 25 -8.51 14.69 18.80
N TYR A 26 -8.26 13.57 18.13
CA TYR A 26 -8.95 13.15 16.91
C TYR A 26 -9.61 11.81 17.14
N LYS A 27 -10.85 11.67 16.70
CA LYS A 27 -11.61 10.44 16.71
C LYS A 27 -11.62 9.83 15.31
N TYR A 28 -11.45 8.51 15.22
CA TYR A 28 -11.64 7.81 13.95
C TYR A 28 -13.10 7.96 13.47
N ASN A 29 -13.27 8.28 12.20
CA ASN A 29 -14.59 8.35 11.58
C ASN A 29 -15.02 6.96 11.11
N SER A 30 -16.03 6.37 11.78
CA SER A 30 -16.56 5.03 11.49
C SER A 30 -17.27 4.90 10.13
N ASP A 31 -17.60 6.03 9.48
CA ASP A 31 -18.24 6.04 8.17
C ASP A 31 -17.22 5.87 7.03
N LEU A 32 -15.92 5.81 7.37
CA LEU A 32 -14.87 5.53 6.42
C LEU A 32 -14.72 4.03 6.16
N ARG A 33 -14.58 3.68 4.88
CA ARG A 33 -14.12 2.37 4.42
C ARG A 33 -12.80 2.54 3.71
N THR A 34 -11.84 1.71 4.07
CA THR A 34 -10.46 1.83 3.58
C THR A 34 -10.03 0.55 2.89
N MET A 35 -9.35 0.68 1.76
CA MET A 35 -8.76 -0.43 1.03
C MET A 35 -7.34 -0.07 0.62
N LEU A 36 -6.37 -0.94 0.92
CA LEU A 36 -4.98 -0.75 0.55
C LEU A 36 -4.67 -1.46 -0.77
N PHE A 37 -4.25 -0.69 -1.76
CA PHE A 37 -3.67 -1.21 -2.99
C PHE A 37 -2.16 -1.32 -2.85
N MET A 38 -1.61 -2.46 -3.27
CA MET A 38 -0.19 -2.75 -3.25
C MET A 38 0.25 -3.16 -4.65
N GLY A 39 1.12 -2.37 -5.29
CA GLY A 39 1.81 -2.73 -6.52
C GLY A 39 3.13 -3.42 -6.17
N VAL A 40 3.31 -4.66 -6.62
CA VAL A 40 4.48 -5.50 -6.29
C VAL A 40 5.39 -5.64 -7.50
N ASP A 41 6.69 -5.46 -7.30
CA ASP A 41 7.74 -5.44 -8.33
C ASP A 41 8.09 -6.84 -8.89
N LYS A 42 7.11 -7.76 -8.98
CA LYS A 42 7.27 -9.09 -9.54
C LYS A 42 6.54 -9.26 -10.85
N ASN A 43 7.19 -9.99 -11.77
CA ASN A 43 6.60 -10.32 -13.08
C ASN A 43 5.84 -11.64 -13.08
N GLU A 44 6.12 -12.54 -12.15
CA GLU A 44 5.57 -13.90 -12.16
C GLU A 44 4.39 -14.03 -11.22
N VAL A 45 3.43 -14.87 -11.64
CA VAL A 45 2.39 -15.33 -10.69
C VAL A 45 3.10 -16.21 -9.66
N VAL A 46 2.95 -15.87 -8.40
CA VAL A 46 3.48 -16.69 -7.31
C VAL A 46 2.76 -18.03 -7.30
N THR A 47 3.39 -19.06 -7.85
CA THR A 47 2.82 -20.41 -7.93
C THR A 47 3.29 -21.32 -6.79
N VAL A 48 4.29 -20.88 -6.03
CA VAL A 48 4.86 -21.58 -4.88
C VAL A 48 5.07 -20.56 -3.77
N LYS A 49 4.77 -20.93 -2.52
CA LYS A 49 5.11 -20.12 -1.36
C LYS A 49 6.58 -19.75 -1.41
N GLU A 50 6.85 -18.48 -1.60
CA GLU A 50 8.21 -17.99 -1.61
C GLU A 50 8.73 -17.90 -0.17
N ASN A 51 10.01 -18.18 -0.02
CA ASN A 51 10.68 -17.99 1.26
C ASN A 51 10.77 -16.50 1.56
N THR A 52 10.68 -16.17 2.83
CA THR A 52 10.90 -14.82 3.37
C THR A 52 12.11 -14.14 2.72
N GLY A 53 11.94 -12.89 2.30
CA GLY A 53 12.96 -12.08 1.63
C GLY A 53 13.01 -12.21 0.12
N ARG A 54 12.18 -13.06 -0.52
CA ARG A 54 12.11 -13.24 -1.98
C ARG A 54 10.77 -12.86 -2.60
N SER A 55 9.84 -12.44 -1.79
CA SER A 55 8.45 -12.18 -2.22
C SER A 55 8.25 -10.89 -3.02
N GLY A 56 9.32 -10.14 -3.32
CA GLY A 56 9.26 -8.81 -3.92
C GLY A 56 8.97 -7.72 -2.89
N GLN A 57 8.91 -6.48 -3.37
CA GLN A 57 8.60 -5.32 -2.55
C GLN A 57 7.30 -4.67 -3.03
N SER A 58 6.58 -4.02 -2.12
CA SER A 58 5.40 -3.23 -2.48
C SER A 58 5.82 -1.80 -2.85
N ASP A 59 6.19 -1.62 -4.11
CA ASP A 59 6.72 -0.36 -4.63
C ASP A 59 5.67 0.73 -4.84
N CYS A 60 4.40 0.34 -4.88
CA CYS A 60 3.27 1.26 -4.96
C CYS A 60 2.31 0.95 -3.82
N LEU A 61 2.05 1.92 -2.98
CA LEU A 61 1.12 1.82 -1.86
C LEU A 61 0.11 2.95 -1.96
N VAL A 62 -1.16 2.61 -2.19
CA VAL A 62 -2.25 3.58 -2.27
C VAL A 62 -3.40 3.16 -1.36
N LEU A 63 -3.71 3.99 -0.39
CA LEU A 63 -4.88 3.81 0.46
C LEU A 63 -6.08 4.52 -0.17
N LEU A 64 -7.06 3.73 -0.60
CA LEU A 64 -8.38 4.22 -1.01
C LEU A 64 -9.21 4.44 0.25
N VAL A 65 -9.72 5.65 0.44
CA VAL A 65 -10.61 6.03 1.55
C VAL A 65 -11.96 6.43 0.99
N LEU A 66 -12.99 5.66 1.31
CA LEU A 66 -14.38 5.91 0.94
C LEU A 66 -15.10 6.50 2.14
N ASP A 67 -15.58 7.73 2.04
CA ASP A 67 -16.50 8.33 3.01
C ASP A 67 -17.94 7.99 2.57
N THR A 68 -18.60 7.09 3.29
CA THR A 68 -19.90 6.57 2.91
C THR A 68 -21.02 7.56 3.20
N ASP A 69 -20.82 8.48 4.15
CA ASP A 69 -21.76 9.55 4.48
C ASP A 69 -21.69 10.67 3.41
N LYS A 70 -20.51 11.20 3.15
CA LYS A 70 -20.29 12.25 2.17
C LYS A 70 -20.27 11.78 0.72
N LYS A 71 -20.22 10.45 0.50
CA LYS A 71 -20.10 9.84 -0.85
C LYS A 71 -18.88 10.34 -1.62
N THR A 72 -17.77 10.51 -0.92
CA THR A 72 -16.51 10.96 -1.49
C THR A 72 -15.46 9.87 -1.42
N THR A 73 -14.53 9.93 -2.37
CA THR A 73 -13.38 9.02 -2.46
C THR A 73 -12.10 9.84 -2.40
N THR A 74 -11.17 9.41 -1.56
CA THR A 74 -9.82 9.99 -1.47
C THR A 74 -8.80 8.89 -1.73
N LEU A 75 -7.79 9.20 -2.52
CA LEU A 75 -6.61 8.37 -2.71
C LEU A 75 -5.45 9.00 -1.94
N LEU A 76 -4.88 8.23 -1.02
CA LEU A 76 -3.69 8.61 -0.28
C LEU A 76 -2.52 7.73 -0.74
N GLU A 77 -1.59 8.33 -1.46
CA GLU A 77 -0.34 7.66 -1.82
C GLU A 77 0.61 7.67 -0.61
N ILE A 78 1.19 6.51 -0.33
CA ILE A 78 2.19 6.31 0.73
C ILE A 78 3.52 6.03 0.04
N SER A 79 4.50 6.90 0.25
CA SER A 79 5.82 6.69 -0.34
C SER A 79 6.39 5.34 0.11
N ARG A 80 6.89 4.56 -0.85
CA ARG A 80 7.57 3.29 -0.59
C ARG A 80 8.77 3.44 0.35
N ASP A 81 9.36 4.62 0.38
CA ASP A 81 10.54 4.96 1.21
C ASP A 81 10.15 5.49 2.59
N SER A 82 8.87 5.55 2.94
CA SER A 82 8.43 5.90 4.29
C SER A 82 9.05 4.94 5.29
N MET A 83 9.70 5.50 6.33
CA MET A 83 10.26 4.70 7.41
C MET A 83 9.13 4.30 8.36
N ALA A 84 8.98 3.01 8.58
CA ALA A 84 7.95 2.40 9.40
C ALA A 84 8.54 1.25 10.24
N ASP A 85 7.78 0.82 11.23
CA ASP A 85 8.11 -0.39 11.98
C ASP A 85 7.81 -1.61 11.12
N VAL A 86 8.87 -2.26 10.63
CA VAL A 86 8.85 -3.43 9.77
C VAL A 86 9.12 -4.67 10.59
N LYS A 87 8.19 -5.64 10.56
CA LYS A 87 8.35 -6.94 11.21
C LYS A 87 9.20 -7.87 10.36
N ILE A 88 10.31 -8.31 10.91
CA ILE A 88 11.27 -9.21 10.27
C ILE A 88 10.96 -10.64 10.67
N TYR A 89 10.89 -11.52 9.67
CA TYR A 89 10.67 -12.94 9.85
C TYR A 89 11.82 -13.74 9.24
N GLY A 90 12.22 -14.84 9.88
CA GLY A 90 13.21 -15.78 9.38
C GLY A 90 12.68 -16.62 8.21
N ILE A 91 13.59 -17.42 7.61
CA ILE A 91 13.27 -18.32 6.48
C ILE A 91 12.17 -19.33 6.86
N ASP A 92 12.15 -19.76 8.13
CA ASP A 92 11.15 -20.69 8.66
C ASP A 92 9.80 -19.99 8.98
N GLY A 93 9.73 -18.67 8.81
CA GLY A 93 8.54 -17.87 9.07
C GLY A 93 8.39 -17.45 10.53
N ASP A 94 9.40 -17.65 11.35
CA ASP A 94 9.41 -17.24 12.75
C ASP A 94 9.73 -15.76 12.87
N TYR A 95 9.02 -15.08 13.78
CA TYR A 95 9.28 -13.68 14.09
C TYR A 95 10.66 -13.52 14.73
N MET A 96 11.45 -12.59 14.21
CA MET A 96 12.78 -12.29 14.69
C MET A 96 12.89 -10.95 15.41
N ALA A 97 12.40 -9.89 14.77
CA ALA A 97 12.53 -8.53 15.28
C ALA A 97 11.48 -7.59 14.62
N THR A 98 11.35 -6.39 15.19
CA THR A 98 10.75 -5.24 14.52
C THR A 98 11.82 -4.16 14.43
N GLU A 99 12.06 -3.65 13.23
CA GLU A 99 13.05 -2.60 12.97
C GLU A 99 12.43 -1.47 12.14
N THR A 100 12.94 -0.27 12.34
CA THR A 100 12.54 0.86 11.51
C THR A 100 13.24 0.76 10.14
N ALA A 101 12.45 0.50 9.09
CA ALA A 101 12.92 0.33 7.72
C ALA A 101 11.94 0.92 6.71
N GLN A 102 12.30 0.91 5.43
CA GLN A 102 11.39 1.32 4.35
C GLN A 102 10.17 0.40 4.31
N ILE A 103 8.97 0.99 4.28
CA ILE A 103 7.70 0.26 4.36
C ILE A 103 7.52 -0.74 3.20
N ALA A 104 8.08 -0.45 2.02
CA ALA A 104 8.05 -1.34 0.86
C ALA A 104 8.61 -2.73 1.17
N THR A 105 9.61 -2.82 2.07
CA THR A 105 10.28 -4.07 2.42
C THR A 105 9.41 -5.01 3.26
N GLN A 106 8.34 -4.50 3.89
CA GLN A 106 7.46 -5.35 4.71
C GLN A 106 6.84 -6.49 3.92
N TYR A 107 6.50 -6.26 2.66
CA TYR A 107 5.92 -7.29 1.79
C TYR A 107 6.84 -8.51 1.63
N ALA A 108 8.15 -8.28 1.51
CA ALA A 108 9.15 -9.33 1.33
C ALA A 108 9.27 -10.29 2.52
N TYR A 109 8.87 -9.87 3.71
CA TYR A 109 8.93 -10.71 4.91
C TYR A 109 7.72 -11.67 5.08
N GLY A 110 6.79 -11.68 4.12
CA GLY A 110 5.69 -12.63 4.07
C GLY A 110 5.95 -13.81 3.13
N ASP A 111 4.87 -14.35 2.59
CA ASP A 111 4.83 -15.52 1.69
C ASP A 111 4.66 -15.14 0.20
N GLY A 112 4.69 -13.86 -0.12
CA GLY A 112 4.38 -13.35 -1.46
C GLY A 112 2.89 -13.30 -1.80
N GLU A 113 2.04 -13.73 -0.87
CA GLU A 113 0.58 -13.83 -1.02
C GLU A 113 -0.12 -13.14 0.16
N LYS A 114 -1.00 -13.89 0.80
CA LYS A 114 -1.86 -13.38 1.88
C LYS A 114 -1.10 -12.81 3.07
N ARG A 115 -0.06 -13.50 3.52
CA ARG A 115 0.73 -13.05 4.68
C ARG A 115 1.49 -11.76 4.37
N SER A 116 2.09 -11.66 3.17
CA SER A 116 2.76 -10.44 2.72
C SER A 116 1.81 -9.24 2.72
N CYS A 117 0.60 -9.43 2.17
CA CYS A 117 -0.43 -8.41 2.18
C CYS A 117 -0.86 -8.02 3.60
N GLN A 118 -1.04 -8.99 4.50
CA GLN A 118 -1.43 -8.73 5.88
C GLN A 118 -0.37 -7.95 6.65
N LEU A 119 0.89 -8.31 6.50
CA LEU A 119 2.01 -7.62 7.14
C LEU A 119 2.14 -6.18 6.62
N THR A 120 2.04 -5.97 5.30
CA THR A 120 2.09 -4.63 4.72
C THR A 120 0.90 -3.78 5.15
N ARG A 121 -0.31 -4.36 5.19
CA ARG A 121 -1.51 -3.68 5.71
C ARG A 121 -1.32 -3.24 7.16
N GLU A 122 -0.76 -4.10 8.00
CA GLU A 122 -0.48 -3.78 9.40
C GLU A 122 0.56 -2.65 9.51
N ALA A 123 1.65 -2.71 8.76
CA ALA A 123 2.67 -1.66 8.76
C ALA A 123 2.10 -0.30 8.30
N VAL A 124 1.23 -0.28 7.29
CA VAL A 124 0.54 0.95 6.84
C VAL A 124 -0.44 1.45 7.90
N SER A 125 -1.19 0.56 8.55
CA SER A 125 -2.09 0.93 9.65
C SER A 125 -1.32 1.59 10.78
N ASN A 126 -0.23 0.98 11.24
CA ASN A 126 0.62 1.52 12.31
C ASN A 126 1.25 2.87 11.93
N LEU A 127 1.73 3.02 10.69
CA LEU A 127 2.27 4.29 10.19
C LEU A 127 1.23 5.41 10.24
N LEU A 128 -0.04 5.08 10.06
CA LEU A 128 -1.17 6.00 10.05
C LEU A 128 -1.96 5.99 11.39
N TYR A 129 -1.27 5.79 12.50
CA TYR A 129 -1.85 5.82 13.86
C TYR A 129 -2.94 4.77 14.11
N ASP A 130 -2.66 3.54 13.68
CA ASP A 130 -3.52 2.37 13.87
C ASP A 130 -4.93 2.50 13.24
N ILE A 131 -5.05 3.28 12.16
CA ILE A 131 -6.33 3.37 11.45
C ILE A 131 -6.75 1.99 10.92
N PRO A 132 -8.02 1.64 10.99
CA PRO A 132 -8.53 0.41 10.40
C PRO A 132 -8.34 0.41 8.89
N ILE A 133 -7.72 -0.64 8.35
CA ILE A 133 -7.68 -0.92 6.91
C ILE A 133 -8.53 -2.17 6.69
N HIS A 134 -9.70 -1.99 6.07
CA HIS A 134 -10.74 -3.03 5.99
C HIS A 134 -10.37 -4.11 4.98
N ASP A 135 -9.91 -3.68 3.79
CA ASP A 135 -9.61 -4.56 2.67
C ASP A 135 -8.25 -4.25 2.06
N TYR A 136 -7.73 -5.18 1.28
CA TYR A 136 -6.51 -4.97 0.52
C TYR A 136 -6.55 -5.72 -0.82
N LEU A 137 -5.79 -5.21 -1.78
CA LEU A 137 -5.52 -5.82 -3.07
C LEU A 137 -4.04 -5.69 -3.39
N SER A 138 -3.39 -6.78 -3.78
CA SER A 138 -2.04 -6.72 -4.34
C SER A 138 -2.07 -7.08 -5.83
N LEU A 139 -1.27 -6.36 -6.60
CA LEU A 139 -1.15 -6.54 -8.04
C LEU A 139 0.33 -6.56 -8.40
N ASN A 140 0.75 -7.61 -9.07
CA ASN A 140 2.09 -7.68 -9.65
C ASN A 140 2.11 -7.10 -11.08
N MET A 141 3.30 -6.96 -11.67
CA MET A 141 3.45 -6.38 -13.01
C MET A 141 2.67 -7.16 -14.08
N SER A 142 2.62 -8.50 -14.01
CA SER A 142 1.88 -9.32 -14.97
C SER A 142 0.36 -9.18 -14.86
N GLY A 143 -0.14 -8.77 -13.71
CA GLY A 143 -1.58 -8.54 -13.47
C GLY A 143 -2.10 -7.24 -14.06
N ILE A 144 -1.22 -6.28 -14.40
CA ILE A 144 -1.63 -4.96 -14.91
C ILE A 144 -2.35 -5.11 -16.26
N VAL A 145 -1.78 -5.85 -17.20
CA VAL A 145 -2.32 -6.00 -18.56
C VAL A 145 -3.74 -6.56 -18.56
N PRO A 146 -4.04 -7.70 -17.89
CA PRO A 146 -5.39 -8.23 -17.81
C PRO A 146 -6.42 -7.26 -17.23
N ILE A 147 -6.04 -6.48 -16.21
CA ILE A 147 -6.95 -5.50 -15.60
C ILE A 147 -7.22 -4.35 -16.57
N VAL A 148 -6.17 -3.81 -17.20
CA VAL A 148 -6.31 -2.75 -18.20
C VAL A 148 -7.19 -3.20 -19.37
N ASP A 149 -7.03 -4.43 -19.85
CA ASP A 149 -7.87 -4.99 -20.91
C ASP A 149 -9.34 -5.12 -20.49
N GLN A 150 -9.60 -5.54 -19.22
CA GLN A 150 -10.98 -5.70 -18.71
C GLN A 150 -11.75 -4.39 -18.62
N ILE A 151 -11.07 -3.28 -18.32
CA ILE A 151 -11.70 -1.95 -18.30
C ILE A 151 -11.80 -1.30 -19.67
N GLY A 152 -11.40 -2.02 -20.73
CA GLY A 152 -11.45 -1.51 -22.10
C GLY A 152 -10.26 -0.66 -22.53
N GLY A 153 -9.16 -0.75 -21.80
CA GLY A 153 -7.94 0.02 -22.02
C GLY A 153 -7.91 1.36 -21.32
N VAL A 154 -6.72 1.97 -21.29
CA VAL A 154 -6.49 3.29 -20.74
C VAL A 154 -5.95 4.21 -21.83
N THR A 155 -6.58 5.37 -22.00
CA THR A 155 -6.12 6.40 -22.93
C THR A 155 -5.34 7.45 -22.16
N MET A 156 -4.13 7.76 -22.62
CA MET A 156 -3.26 8.75 -22.00
C MET A 156 -2.52 9.59 -23.02
N THR A 157 -2.15 10.80 -22.62
CA THR A 157 -1.22 11.62 -23.41
C THR A 157 0.21 11.33 -22.92
N VAL A 158 1.11 11.07 -23.85
CA VAL A 158 2.53 10.78 -23.57
C VAL A 158 3.20 12.06 -23.06
N PRO A 159 3.66 12.10 -21.79
CA PRO A 159 4.15 13.33 -21.17
C PRO A 159 5.52 13.77 -21.68
N GLU A 160 6.37 12.83 -22.06
CA GLU A 160 7.74 13.05 -22.54
C GLU A 160 8.02 12.17 -23.76
N ASP A 161 9.14 12.39 -24.45
CA ASP A 161 9.55 11.53 -25.57
C ASP A 161 10.15 10.23 -25.09
N TYR A 162 9.43 9.13 -25.28
CA TYR A 162 9.87 7.77 -24.99
C TYR A 162 10.04 6.92 -26.24
N THR A 163 10.27 7.54 -27.42
CA THR A 163 10.45 6.83 -28.70
C THR A 163 11.64 5.87 -28.70
N ALA A 164 12.60 6.07 -27.81
CA ALA A 164 13.70 5.13 -27.61
C ALA A 164 13.25 3.79 -26.98
N ILE A 165 12.10 3.76 -26.30
CA ILE A 165 11.50 2.56 -25.71
C ILE A 165 10.48 1.96 -26.67
N ASP A 166 9.56 2.78 -27.19
CA ASP A 166 8.56 2.38 -28.17
C ASP A 166 8.33 3.55 -29.15
N PRO A 167 8.46 3.34 -30.48
CA PRO A 167 8.23 4.38 -31.48
C PRO A 167 6.85 5.06 -31.43
N ALA A 168 5.85 4.40 -30.82
CA ALA A 168 4.52 4.99 -30.62
C ALA A 168 4.46 6.02 -29.50
N PHE A 169 5.46 6.08 -28.61
CA PHE A 169 5.47 6.93 -27.43
C PHE A 169 6.10 8.32 -27.72
N VAL A 170 5.55 8.99 -28.72
CA VAL A 170 5.93 10.37 -29.08
C VAL A 170 5.33 11.34 -28.07
N GLN A 171 6.12 12.29 -27.57
CA GLN A 171 5.65 13.33 -26.66
C GLN A 171 4.43 14.06 -27.23
N GLY A 172 3.39 14.24 -26.41
CA GLY A 172 2.15 14.90 -26.76
C GLY A 172 1.18 14.07 -27.59
N SER A 173 1.57 12.87 -28.05
CA SER A 173 0.65 11.95 -28.72
C SER A 173 -0.34 11.35 -27.73
N THR A 174 -1.55 11.04 -28.20
CA THR A 174 -2.54 10.29 -27.43
C THR A 174 -2.48 8.84 -27.83
N ILE A 175 -2.23 7.97 -26.86
CA ILE A 175 -2.15 6.53 -27.06
C ILE A 175 -3.21 5.82 -26.23
N LYS A 176 -3.65 4.64 -26.70
CA LYS A 176 -4.48 3.73 -25.93
C LYS A 176 -3.64 2.49 -25.57
N ILE A 177 -3.56 2.19 -24.27
CA ILE A 177 -2.91 1.01 -23.74
C ILE A 177 -3.98 -0.03 -23.42
N GLY A 178 -3.76 -1.29 -23.79
CA GLY A 178 -4.73 -2.38 -23.65
C GLY A 178 -5.64 -2.53 -24.88
N ARG A 179 -6.55 -3.49 -24.80
CA ARG A 179 -7.47 -3.89 -25.89
C ARG A 179 -8.77 -3.10 -25.87
#